data_8b947a45cdd29601a5499959bf7cf811
#
_entry.id   8b947a45cdd29601a5499959bf7cf811
#
_cell.length_a   1.000
_cell.length_b   1.000
_cell.length_c   1.000
_cell.angle_alpha   90.00
_cell.angle_beta   90.00
_cell.angle_gamma   90.00
#
_symmetry.space_group_name_H-M   'P 1'
#
loop_
_entity.id
_entity.type
_entity.pdbx_description
1 polymer ?
#
loop_
_entity_poly.entity_id
_entity_poly.type
_entity_poly.pdbx_seq_one_letter_code
_entity_poly.pdbx_strand_id
1 'polypeptide(L)' 'MGHFTVRLGGLVEATCDNLAAALHKADTWAKRDREVYTVHRDDSLVATATSKHTTMEAA' A
#
# COMPACT_ATOMS: atom_id res chain seq x y z
N MET A 1 8.64 -11.91 -8.91
CA MET A 1 9.38 -10.88 -8.22
C MET A 1 8.44 -9.80 -7.72
N GLY A 2 8.58 -9.41 -6.48
CA GLY A 2 7.69 -8.41 -5.90
C GLY A 2 8.07 -7.01 -6.33
N HIS A 3 7.25 -6.41 -7.17
CA HIS A 3 7.46 -5.04 -7.63
C HIS A 3 6.70 -4.02 -6.82
N PHE A 4 5.76 -4.48 -6.00
CA PHE A 4 4.92 -3.61 -5.19
C PHE A 4 5.23 -3.83 -3.72
N THR A 5 5.41 -2.74 -2.98
CA THR A 5 5.64 -2.81 -1.54
C THR A 5 4.51 -2.08 -0.83
N VAL A 6 4.10 -2.64 0.31
CA VAL A 6 3.17 -1.98 1.23
C VAL A 6 4.01 -1.47 2.39
N ARG A 7 3.94 -0.18 2.65
CA ARG A 7 4.81 0.47 3.64
C ARG A 7 4.01 1.18 4.72
N LEU A 8 4.55 1.15 5.92
CA LEU A 8 4.00 1.89 7.06
C LEU A 8 5.12 2.79 7.59
N GLY A 9 4.94 4.10 7.46
CA GLY A 9 5.93 5.05 7.94
C GLY A 9 7.30 4.89 7.29
N GLY A 10 7.33 4.47 6.03
CA GLY A 10 8.57 4.23 5.30
C GLY A 10 9.15 2.83 5.45
N LEU A 11 8.62 2.03 6.38
CA LEU A 11 9.07 0.64 6.55
C LEU A 11 8.26 -0.29 5.66
N VAL A 12 8.96 -1.16 4.93
CA VAL A 12 8.31 -2.16 4.07
C VAL A 12 7.71 -3.24 4.94
N GLU A 13 6.38 -3.38 4.90
CA GLU A 13 5.64 -4.38 5.66
C GLU A 13 5.33 -5.62 4.82
N ALA A 14 5.21 -5.46 3.52
CA ALA A 14 4.94 -6.58 2.61
C ALA A 14 5.44 -6.26 1.21
N THR A 15 5.73 -7.32 0.47
CA THR A 15 6.11 -7.25 -0.93
C THR A 15 5.13 -8.11 -1.72
N CYS A 16 4.57 -7.57 -2.78
CA CYS A 16 3.55 -8.24 -3.58
C CYS A 16 3.93 -8.25 -5.06
N ASP A 17 3.47 -9.27 -5.75
CA ASP A 17 3.78 -9.44 -7.18
C ASP A 17 2.88 -8.61 -8.08
N ASN A 18 1.70 -8.21 -7.59
CA ASN A 18 0.77 -7.44 -8.39
C ASN A 18 0.09 -6.36 -7.56
N LEU A 19 -0.45 -5.37 -8.26
CA LEU A 19 -1.06 -4.21 -7.63
C LEU A 19 -2.30 -4.58 -6.82
N ALA A 20 -3.14 -5.48 -7.34
CA ALA A 20 -4.37 -5.85 -6.65
C ALA A 20 -4.09 -6.45 -5.27
N ALA A 21 -3.10 -7.33 -5.17
CA ALA A 21 -2.71 -7.92 -3.90
C ALA A 21 -2.18 -6.85 -2.93
N ALA A 22 -1.36 -5.93 -3.44
CA ALA A 22 -0.80 -4.86 -2.61
C ALA A 22 -1.89 -3.92 -2.09
N LEU A 23 -2.82 -3.54 -2.96
CA LEU A 23 -3.93 -2.68 -2.57
C LEU A 23 -4.81 -3.34 -1.52
N HIS A 24 -5.10 -4.63 -1.69
CA HIS A 24 -5.92 -5.37 -0.73
C HIS A 24 -5.25 -5.41 0.65
N LYS A 25 -3.97 -5.70 0.70
CA LYS A 25 -3.23 -5.73 1.97
C LYS A 25 -3.20 -4.35 2.63
N ALA A 26 -2.89 -3.32 1.85
CA ALA A 26 -2.82 -1.96 2.38
C ALA A 26 -4.17 -1.51 2.94
N ASP A 27 -5.24 -1.74 2.19
CA ASP A 27 -6.60 -1.37 2.61
C ASP A 27 -7.00 -2.12 3.88
N THR A 28 -6.79 -3.43 3.91
CA THR A 28 -7.14 -4.27 5.07
C THR A 28 -6.37 -3.83 6.31
N TRP A 29 -5.08 -3.65 6.19
CA TRP A 29 -4.23 -3.28 7.33
C TRP A 29 -4.49 -1.86 7.80
N ALA A 30 -4.74 -0.93 6.88
CA ALA A 30 -5.04 0.45 7.25
C ALA A 30 -6.30 0.52 8.09
N LYS A 31 -7.33 -0.24 7.72
CA LYS A 31 -8.59 -0.28 8.48
C LYS A 31 -8.41 -1.00 9.81
N ARG A 32 -7.68 -2.10 9.82
CA ARG A 32 -7.44 -2.88 11.04
C ARG A 32 -6.67 -2.08 12.08
N ASP A 33 -5.60 -1.43 11.64
CA ASP A 33 -4.65 -0.76 12.53
C ASP A 33 -4.93 0.73 12.69
N ARG A 34 -5.85 1.29 11.90
CA ARG A 34 -6.14 2.72 11.84
C ARG A 34 -4.89 3.54 11.56
N GLU A 35 -4.10 3.03 10.64
CA GLU A 35 -2.85 3.65 10.23
C GLU A 35 -2.89 3.94 8.74
N VAL A 36 -1.99 4.79 8.29
CA VAL A 36 -1.86 5.08 6.86
C VAL A 36 -0.80 4.16 6.28
N TYR A 37 -1.22 3.31 5.34
CA TYR A 37 -0.31 2.46 4.60
C TYR A 37 -0.17 3.00 3.19
N THR A 38 1.02 2.88 2.63
CA THR A 38 1.29 3.32 1.25
C THR A 38 1.70 2.13 0.41
N VAL A 39 1.35 2.20 -0.87
CA VAL A 39 1.77 1.20 -1.85
C VAL A 39 2.71 1.88 -2.82
N HIS A 40 3.86 1.27 -3.02
CA HIS A 40 4.86 1.77 -3.95
C HIS A 40 5.13 0.73 -5.01
N ARG A 41 5.39 1.20 -6.24
CA ARG A 41 5.94 0.39 -7.30
C ARG A 41 7.39 0.83 -7.44
N ASP A 42 8.32 -0.07 -7.08
CA ASP A 42 9.71 0.29 -6.88
C ASP A 42 9.77 1.45 -5.88
N ASP A 43 10.23 2.62 -6.25
CA ASP A 43 10.28 3.78 -5.34
C ASP A 43 9.19 4.81 -5.59
N SER A 44 8.23 4.50 -6.46
CA SER A 44 7.18 5.44 -6.83
C SER A 44 5.91 5.17 -6.03
N LEU A 45 5.34 6.19 -5.40
CA LEU A 45 4.08 6.08 -4.70
C LEU A 45 2.95 5.81 -5.68
N VAL A 46 2.18 4.75 -5.45
CA VAL A 46 1.07 4.34 -6.31
C VAL A 46 -0.27 4.59 -5.63
N ALA A 47 -0.36 4.35 -4.34
CA ALA A 47 -1.62 4.48 -3.62
C ALA A 47 -1.37 4.76 -2.15
N THR A 48 -2.37 5.37 -1.51
CA THR A 48 -2.37 5.62 -0.07
C THR A 48 -3.66 5.05 0.51
N ALA A 49 -3.53 4.16 1.48
CA ALA A 49 -4.66 3.53 2.14
C ALA A 49 -4.81 4.10 3.55
N THR A 50 -6.02 4.56 3.86
CA THR A 50 -6.36 5.04 5.20
C THR A 50 -7.46 4.17 5.79
N SER A 51 -7.81 4.42 7.04
CA SER A 51 -8.91 3.70 7.69
C SER A 51 -10.26 3.96 7.01
N LYS A 52 -10.37 4.98 6.20
CA LYS A 52 -11.61 5.36 5.53
C LYS A 52 -11.68 4.91 4.08
N HIS A 53 -10.59 5.05 3.35
CA HIS A 53 -10.57 4.69 1.93
C HIS A 53 -9.15 4.58 1.41
N THR A 54 -9.02 4.04 0.21
CA THR A 54 -7.75 3.94 -0.49
C THR A 54 -7.79 4.86 -1.71
N THR A 55 -6.80 5.72 -1.83
CA THR A 55 -6.70 6.68 -2.92
C THR A 55 -5.54 6.30 -3.83
N MET A 56 -5.82 6.22 -5.14
CA MET A 56 -4.79 5.97 -6.13
C MET A 56 -4.14 7.29 -6.53
N GLU A 57 -2.83 7.26 -6.69
CA GLU A 57 -2.12 8.42 -7.20
C GLU A 57 -2.35 8.56 -8.71
N ALA A 58 -2.53 9.78 -9.15
CA ALA A 58 -2.64 10.06 -10.57
C ALA A 58 -1.30 9.81 -11.26
N ALA A 59 -1.37 9.17 -12.41
CA ALA A 59 -0.17 8.90 -13.20
C ALA A 59 0.41 10.19 -13.79
#